data_325924ab3a757204a8704e2dfa9bd3e6
#
_entry.id   325924ab3a757204a8704e2dfa9bd3e6
#
_cell.length_a   1.000
_cell.length_b   1.000
_cell.length_c   1.000
_cell.angle_alpha   90.00
_cell.angle_beta   90.00
_cell.angle_gamma   90.00
#
_symmetry.space_group_name_H-M   'P 1'
#
loop_
_entity.id
_entity.type
_entity.pdbx_description
1 polymer ?
#
loop_
_entity_poly.entity_id
_entity_poly.type
_entity_poly.pdbx_seq_one_letter_code
_entity_poly.pdbx_strand_id
1 'polypeptide(L)'
;MQGAMTRILLGSVMFSAAICQVQAEALQPDPAWQEGRLANGFQWQILQTPQRPNDRIQIRLLVNTGSLSEKRSETGFSSLVSKLNVLENTGLTPEKRDNLWKNAFDPDYPLPPMIVSYDFTVYNLSLPNNQPELLKDAFALLAGIAKPAQYTEDAVRNAIQSPLPVVTFPANIDDPIWRSRLEGSNLKGHNPGKPVNHSVNTKELSDYQQRWYTPDMMTLYIAGNVDNRILTESINQAFSSLEGKRVTPVPVPVLADMKPETLYVQEPMRKNDQISLIWDLDWSPVKDSDTLSRYWLSDLAREVIFVHLGRSLEQRKESTQVNIDCRVQYQRASCSLNVDTATANIPALATWVGEELGELRNQGVSDELYQDLLQEKQIQLTQLFARYAKTSTSILINQRLLSQQSNIIDIPPEQYQRLRQAFLAGLTKEMLNQELSRILSEDITFVLTQSSETPTVNLGELRVQFEKQVHPETANSSNTAKTSLTTGEKASVQADAQQTK
;
A
#
# COMPACT_ATOMS: atom_id res chain seq x y z
N MET A 1 84.52 27.44 -26.84
CA MET A 1 84.62 26.06 -26.33
C MET A 1 83.68 25.98 -25.13
N GLN A 2 82.93 24.94 -25.04
CA GLN A 2 81.97 24.57 -24.02
C GLN A 2 80.63 25.24 -24.12
N GLY A 3 79.67 24.45 -24.67
CA GLY A 3 78.27 24.74 -24.73
C GLY A 3 77.55 24.29 -23.46
N ALA A 4 76.64 25.10 -23.00
CA ALA A 4 75.74 24.80 -21.90
C ALA A 4 74.40 24.30 -22.47
N MET A 5 74.06 23.06 -22.22
CA MET A 5 72.78 22.43 -22.54
C MET A 5 71.76 22.84 -21.48
N THR A 6 70.77 23.65 -21.83
CA THR A 6 69.61 23.96 -20.98
C THR A 6 68.57 22.86 -21.13
N ARG A 7 68.32 22.09 -20.05
CA ARG A 7 67.23 21.11 -19.96
C ARG A 7 65.92 21.85 -19.56
N ILE A 8 64.96 21.85 -20.45
CA ILE A 8 63.59 22.27 -20.16
C ILE A 8 62.85 21.10 -19.50
N LEU A 9 62.51 21.28 -18.22
CA LEU A 9 61.64 20.38 -17.49
C LEU A 9 60.18 20.77 -17.85
N LEU A 10 59.48 19.96 -18.63
CA LEU A 10 58.05 20.00 -18.80
C LEU A 10 57.41 19.39 -17.53
N GLY A 11 56.88 20.23 -16.68
CA GLY A 11 56.02 19.82 -15.55
C GLY A 11 54.64 19.48 -16.06
N SER A 12 54.26 18.19 -16.12
CA SER A 12 52.94 17.72 -16.34
C SER A 12 52.09 17.98 -15.10
N VAL A 13 51.25 19.04 -15.13
CA VAL A 13 50.20 19.25 -14.11
C VAL A 13 49.08 18.25 -14.40
N MET A 14 49.04 17.12 -13.65
CA MET A 14 47.88 16.27 -13.59
C MET A 14 46.75 17.02 -12.86
N PHE A 15 45.78 17.47 -13.65
CA PHE A 15 44.46 17.89 -13.12
C PHE A 15 43.72 16.63 -12.68
N SER A 16 43.80 16.28 -11.42
CA SER A 16 42.93 15.30 -10.79
C SER A 16 41.53 15.93 -10.71
N ALA A 17 40.71 15.65 -11.72
CA ALA A 17 39.28 15.92 -11.62
C ALA A 17 38.74 15.02 -10.49
N ALA A 18 38.56 15.59 -9.31
CA ALA A 18 37.79 14.99 -8.25
C ALA A 18 36.35 14.86 -8.77
N ILE A 19 36.02 13.67 -9.25
CA ILE A 19 34.61 13.30 -9.50
C ILE A 19 33.98 13.27 -8.10
N CYS A 20 33.35 14.37 -7.68
CA CYS A 20 32.42 14.36 -6.59
C CYS A 20 31.30 13.41 -6.99
N GLN A 21 31.39 12.14 -6.62
CA GLN A 21 30.21 11.28 -6.58
C GLN A 21 29.26 11.93 -5.60
N VAL A 22 28.19 12.52 -6.12
CA VAL A 22 27.07 12.96 -5.29
C VAL A 22 26.48 11.68 -4.71
N GLN A 23 26.88 11.34 -3.51
CA GLN A 23 26.34 10.20 -2.79
C GLN A 23 24.89 10.51 -2.41
N ALA A 24 23.97 9.58 -2.67
CA ALA A 24 22.58 9.75 -2.29
C ALA A 24 22.46 10.09 -0.79
N GLU A 25 21.74 11.16 -0.48
CA GLU A 25 21.54 11.59 0.90
C GLU A 25 20.58 10.60 1.59
N ALA A 26 21.00 10.04 2.74
CA ALA A 26 20.16 9.22 3.57
C ALA A 26 18.98 10.03 4.14
N LEU A 27 17.76 9.49 4.01
CA LEU A 27 16.59 10.10 4.64
C LEU A 27 16.67 9.97 6.16
N GLN A 28 16.32 11.04 6.86
CA GLN A 28 16.31 11.07 8.33
C GLN A 28 14.87 10.91 8.80
N PRO A 29 14.59 9.96 9.71
CA PRO A 29 13.27 9.85 10.32
C PRO A 29 12.83 11.17 10.97
N ASP A 30 11.53 11.50 10.88
CA ASP A 30 10.98 12.72 11.47
C ASP A 30 11.19 12.72 13.00
N PRO A 31 12.01 13.63 13.55
CA PRO A 31 12.30 13.70 14.99
C PRO A 31 11.10 14.14 15.84
N ALA A 32 10.01 14.61 15.23
CA ALA A 32 8.78 14.90 15.94
C ALA A 32 8.13 13.62 16.50
N TRP A 33 8.38 12.47 15.84
CA TRP A 33 8.03 11.15 16.35
C TRP A 33 9.10 10.67 17.33
N GLN A 34 8.80 10.80 18.62
CA GLN A 34 9.65 10.22 19.65
C GLN A 34 9.38 8.73 19.76
N GLU A 35 10.43 7.94 19.79
CA GLU A 35 10.32 6.49 19.83
C GLU A 35 11.16 5.90 20.97
N GLY A 36 10.73 4.75 21.46
CA GLY A 36 11.44 4.04 22.50
C GLY A 36 11.10 2.56 22.53
N ARG A 37 11.92 1.85 23.31
CA ARG A 37 11.79 0.39 23.48
C ARG A 37 12.00 0.03 24.94
N LEU A 38 11.08 -0.78 25.49
CA LEU A 38 11.20 -1.32 26.84
C LEU A 38 12.13 -2.54 26.85
N ALA A 39 12.60 -2.90 28.04
CA ALA A 39 13.52 -4.04 28.23
C ALA A 39 12.95 -5.38 27.73
N ASN A 40 11.62 -5.55 27.78
CA ASN A 40 10.92 -6.73 27.28
C ASN A 40 10.71 -6.74 25.75
N GLY A 41 11.19 -5.70 25.05
CA GLY A 41 11.11 -5.57 23.59
C GLY A 41 9.90 -4.79 23.06
N PHE A 42 8.93 -4.44 23.92
CA PHE A 42 7.79 -3.60 23.55
C PHE A 42 8.26 -2.25 22.99
N GLN A 43 7.69 -1.82 21.88
CA GLN A 43 8.07 -0.57 21.21
C GLN A 43 6.93 0.44 21.28
N TRP A 44 7.30 1.73 21.26
CA TRP A 44 6.33 2.81 21.21
C TRP A 44 6.83 3.98 20.37
N GLN A 45 5.89 4.71 19.77
CA GLN A 45 6.13 5.93 19.00
C GLN A 45 5.09 6.97 19.38
N ILE A 46 5.51 8.18 19.72
CA ILE A 46 4.65 9.26 20.19
C ILE A 46 4.90 10.50 19.34
N LEU A 47 3.80 11.07 18.82
CA LEU A 47 3.76 12.38 18.20
C LEU A 47 2.95 13.33 19.09
N GLN A 48 3.62 14.30 19.71
CA GLN A 48 2.93 15.37 20.42
C GLN A 48 2.38 16.41 19.45
N THR A 49 1.10 16.78 19.63
CA THR A 49 0.43 17.75 18.77
C THR A 49 -0.16 18.94 19.58
N PRO A 50 0.65 19.70 20.32
CA PRO A 50 0.14 20.81 21.14
C PRO A 50 -0.50 21.92 20.31
N GLN A 51 -0.12 22.05 19.04
CA GLN A 51 -0.72 22.98 18.08
C GLN A 51 -2.12 22.55 17.58
N ARG A 52 -2.59 21.37 17.98
CA ARG A 52 -3.92 20.80 17.65
C ARG A 52 -4.67 20.46 18.95
N PRO A 53 -4.98 21.45 19.78
CA PRO A 53 -5.48 21.21 21.13
C PRO A 53 -6.91 20.60 21.14
N ASN A 54 -7.64 20.70 20.03
CA ASN A 54 -9.00 20.17 19.91
C ASN A 54 -9.04 18.77 19.27
N ASP A 55 -7.92 18.29 18.72
CA ASP A 55 -7.85 16.97 18.13
C ASP A 55 -7.95 15.90 19.21
N ARG A 56 -8.54 14.77 18.85
CA ARG A 56 -8.62 13.59 19.71
C ARG A 56 -7.24 12.95 19.84
N ILE A 57 -6.99 12.25 20.96
CA ILE A 57 -5.80 11.42 21.14
C ILE A 57 -6.02 10.14 20.35
N GLN A 58 -5.19 9.92 19.35
CA GLN A 58 -5.21 8.73 18.51
C GLN A 58 -4.22 7.68 19.05
N ILE A 59 -4.69 6.45 19.25
CA ILE A 59 -3.87 5.35 19.77
C ILE A 59 -4.04 4.15 18.84
N ARG A 60 -2.93 3.53 18.47
CA ARG A 60 -2.89 2.28 17.67
C ARG A 60 -1.95 1.31 18.34
N LEU A 61 -2.43 0.13 18.72
CA LEU A 61 -1.56 -0.99 19.10
C LEU A 61 -1.44 -1.93 17.90
N LEU A 62 -0.28 -1.93 17.28
CA LEU A 62 0.08 -2.86 16.21
C LEU A 62 0.70 -4.11 16.81
N VAL A 63 0.18 -5.26 16.45
CA VAL A 63 0.74 -6.59 16.75
C VAL A 63 1.19 -7.21 15.44
N ASN A 64 2.47 -7.55 15.32
CA ASN A 64 3.07 -8.10 14.09
C ASN A 64 2.72 -9.59 13.93
N THR A 65 1.42 -9.88 13.90
CA THR A 65 0.86 -11.20 13.62
C THR A 65 -0.53 -11.07 13.01
N GLY A 66 -0.84 -11.94 12.07
CA GLY A 66 -2.12 -12.01 11.40
C GLY A 66 -2.41 -13.44 10.93
N SER A 67 -3.26 -13.57 9.93
CA SER A 67 -3.70 -14.89 9.45
C SER A 67 -2.59 -15.76 8.83
N LEU A 68 -1.52 -15.13 8.31
CA LEU A 68 -0.36 -15.87 7.79
C LEU A 68 0.40 -16.65 8.86
N SER A 69 0.24 -16.27 10.14
CA SER A 69 0.83 -16.95 11.29
C SER A 69 0.04 -18.19 11.74
N GLU A 70 -1.13 -18.42 11.18
CA GLU A 70 -2.02 -19.54 11.52
C GLU A 70 -1.55 -20.83 10.86
N LYS A 71 -1.53 -21.91 11.63
CA LYS A 71 -1.46 -23.27 11.08
C LYS A 71 -2.82 -23.64 10.48
N ARG A 72 -2.88 -24.71 9.69
CA ARG A 72 -4.13 -25.18 9.10
C ARG A 72 -5.23 -25.46 10.14
N SER A 73 -4.86 -25.98 11.32
CA SER A 73 -5.80 -26.21 12.45
C SER A 73 -6.18 -24.94 13.21
N GLU A 74 -5.47 -23.83 12.98
CA GLU A 74 -5.65 -22.54 13.65
C GLU A 74 -6.39 -21.53 12.75
N THR A 75 -6.92 -21.97 11.61
CA THR A 75 -7.60 -21.09 10.64
C THR A 75 -8.71 -20.29 11.30
N GLY A 76 -8.61 -18.95 11.24
CA GLY A 76 -9.55 -18.01 11.85
C GLY A 76 -9.19 -17.58 13.27
N PHE A 77 -8.09 -18.09 13.85
CA PHE A 77 -7.69 -17.73 15.22
C PHE A 77 -7.26 -16.28 15.36
N SER A 78 -6.60 -15.70 14.36
CA SER A 78 -6.24 -14.27 14.38
C SER A 78 -7.48 -13.36 14.53
N SER A 79 -8.53 -13.66 13.78
CA SER A 79 -9.81 -12.94 13.86
C SER A 79 -10.54 -13.20 15.18
N LEU A 80 -10.56 -14.44 15.64
CA LEU A 80 -11.24 -14.80 16.88
C LEU A 80 -10.54 -14.21 18.11
N VAL A 81 -9.20 -14.28 18.17
CA VAL A 81 -8.42 -13.67 19.26
C VAL A 81 -8.59 -12.15 19.27
N SER A 82 -8.60 -11.51 18.09
CA SER A 82 -8.83 -10.06 18.04
C SER A 82 -10.22 -9.65 18.57
N LYS A 83 -11.27 -10.42 18.26
CA LYS A 83 -12.60 -10.24 18.83
C LYS A 83 -12.63 -10.44 20.35
N LEU A 84 -12.02 -11.51 20.82
CA LEU A 84 -11.92 -11.83 22.26
C LEU A 84 -11.20 -10.69 23.01
N ASN A 85 -10.13 -10.18 22.46
CA ASN A 85 -9.40 -9.05 23.04
C ASN A 85 -10.23 -7.76 23.17
N VAL A 86 -11.19 -7.53 22.29
CA VAL A 86 -12.11 -6.39 22.37
C VAL A 86 -13.27 -6.68 23.33
N LEU A 87 -13.85 -7.88 23.28
CA LEU A 87 -15.08 -8.21 24.00
C LEU A 87 -14.83 -8.70 25.44
N GLU A 88 -13.78 -9.49 25.64
CA GLU A 88 -13.55 -10.26 26.88
C GLU A 88 -12.21 -9.91 27.54
N ASN A 89 -11.66 -8.73 27.24
CA ASN A 89 -10.36 -8.30 27.78
C ASN A 89 -10.42 -8.19 29.32
N THR A 90 -9.48 -8.82 29.99
CA THR A 90 -9.37 -8.87 31.46
C THR A 90 -8.64 -7.66 32.07
N GLY A 91 -8.11 -6.75 31.26
CA GLY A 91 -7.44 -5.52 31.71
C GLY A 91 -8.39 -4.51 32.34
N LEU A 92 -9.69 -4.60 32.04
CA LEU A 92 -10.73 -3.72 32.55
C LEU A 92 -11.94 -4.52 33.04
N THR A 93 -12.70 -3.91 33.99
CA THR A 93 -14.04 -4.43 34.30
C THR A 93 -14.97 -4.21 33.09
N PRO A 94 -16.06 -4.99 32.96
CA PRO A 94 -17.02 -4.83 31.87
C PRO A 94 -17.53 -3.38 31.72
N GLU A 95 -17.90 -2.73 32.83
CA GLU A 95 -18.43 -1.37 32.86
C GLU A 95 -17.39 -0.35 32.34
N LYS A 96 -16.13 -0.46 32.73
CA LYS A 96 -15.05 0.39 32.27
C LYS A 96 -14.73 0.15 30.78
N ARG A 97 -14.73 -1.10 30.35
CA ARG A 97 -14.54 -1.47 28.96
C ARG A 97 -15.64 -0.89 28.06
N ASP A 98 -16.90 -1.05 28.47
CA ASP A 98 -18.04 -0.50 27.71
C ASP A 98 -17.99 1.03 27.67
N ASN A 99 -17.65 1.69 28.79
CA ASN A 99 -17.43 3.13 28.81
C ASN A 99 -16.29 3.57 27.89
N LEU A 100 -15.17 2.85 27.90
CA LEU A 100 -14.04 3.15 27.03
C LEU A 100 -14.43 3.06 25.54
N TRP A 101 -15.07 1.96 25.11
CA TRP A 101 -15.46 1.78 23.72
C TRP A 101 -16.52 2.79 23.28
N LYS A 102 -17.45 3.17 24.15
CA LYS A 102 -18.42 4.22 23.87
C LYS A 102 -17.78 5.57 23.58
N ASN A 103 -16.66 5.89 24.21
CA ASN A 103 -15.94 7.16 24.07
C ASN A 103 -14.79 7.09 23.04
N ALA A 104 -14.31 5.89 22.69
CA ALA A 104 -13.20 5.68 21.78
C ALA A 104 -13.58 5.75 20.30
N PHE A 105 -14.83 6.01 19.99
CA PHE A 105 -15.32 6.21 18.62
C PHE A 105 -15.11 7.66 18.19
N ASP A 106 -14.51 7.84 17.01
CA ASP A 106 -14.34 9.14 16.38
C ASP A 106 -15.42 9.30 15.28
N PRO A 107 -16.40 10.19 15.44
CA PRO A 107 -17.46 10.36 14.43
C PRO A 107 -16.96 10.95 13.12
N ASP A 108 -15.88 11.74 13.15
CA ASP A 108 -15.33 12.39 11.96
C ASP A 108 -14.40 11.45 11.18
N TYR A 109 -13.75 10.52 11.87
CA TYR A 109 -12.83 9.53 11.31
C TYR A 109 -13.10 8.14 11.92
N PRO A 110 -14.24 7.52 11.59
CA PRO A 110 -14.62 6.26 12.20
C PRO A 110 -13.67 5.13 11.82
N LEU A 111 -13.06 4.51 12.82
CA LEU A 111 -12.22 3.34 12.66
C LEU A 111 -12.81 2.16 13.43
N PRO A 112 -12.73 0.95 12.87
CA PRO A 112 -13.14 -0.24 13.61
C PRO A 112 -12.22 -0.46 14.82
N PRO A 113 -12.72 -1.07 15.91
CA PRO A 113 -11.92 -1.36 17.10
C PRO A 113 -10.67 -2.21 16.80
N MET A 114 -10.75 -3.08 15.79
CA MET A 114 -9.63 -3.88 15.33
C MET A 114 -9.66 -4.09 13.81
N ILE A 115 -8.48 -4.23 13.23
CA ILE A 115 -8.28 -4.63 11.82
C ILE A 115 -7.31 -5.82 11.83
N VAL A 116 -7.63 -6.87 11.09
CA VAL A 116 -6.79 -8.07 10.94
C VAL A 116 -6.30 -8.15 9.50
N SER A 117 -4.99 -8.33 9.34
CA SER A 117 -4.35 -8.54 8.04
C SER A 117 -3.71 -9.93 7.98
N TYR A 118 -2.99 -10.20 6.90
CA TYR A 118 -2.18 -11.41 6.77
C TYR A 118 -1.00 -11.42 7.77
N ASP A 119 -0.38 -10.29 8.02
CA ASP A 119 0.88 -10.14 8.76
C ASP A 119 0.78 -9.28 10.03
N PHE A 120 -0.33 -8.56 10.21
CA PHE A 120 -0.54 -7.74 11.41
C PHE A 120 -1.99 -7.76 11.90
N THR A 121 -2.14 -7.38 13.15
CA THR A 121 -3.42 -7.01 13.77
C THR A 121 -3.24 -5.63 14.42
N VAL A 122 -4.17 -4.70 14.20
CA VAL A 122 -4.12 -3.38 14.83
C VAL A 122 -5.39 -3.12 15.63
N TYR A 123 -5.23 -2.60 16.85
CA TYR A 123 -6.32 -2.15 17.73
C TYR A 123 -6.35 -0.63 17.74
N ASN A 124 -7.52 -0.05 17.50
CA ASN A 124 -7.71 1.39 17.29
C ASN A 124 -8.52 2.00 18.43
N LEU A 125 -8.00 3.07 19.00
CA LEU A 125 -8.71 3.91 19.96
C LEU A 125 -8.54 5.38 19.55
N SER A 126 -9.63 6.15 19.67
CA SER A 126 -9.62 7.60 19.50
C SER A 126 -10.29 8.22 20.72
N LEU A 127 -9.55 8.92 21.55
CA LEU A 127 -10.03 9.40 22.84
C LEU A 127 -10.19 10.92 22.85
N PRO A 128 -11.22 11.45 23.55
CA PRO A 128 -11.28 12.87 23.88
C PRO A 128 -10.02 13.29 24.65
N ASN A 129 -9.45 14.44 24.33
CA ASN A 129 -8.19 14.90 24.95
C ASN A 129 -8.31 15.42 26.39
N ASN A 130 -9.52 15.61 26.86
CA ASN A 130 -9.81 16.16 28.19
C ASN A 130 -10.26 15.13 29.24
N GLN A 131 -10.05 13.84 28.98
CA GLN A 131 -10.48 12.74 29.84
C GLN A 131 -9.30 11.80 30.20
N PRO A 132 -8.43 12.16 31.18
CA PRO A 132 -7.26 11.38 31.52
C PRO A 132 -7.57 9.97 32.03
N GLU A 133 -8.73 9.74 32.65
CA GLU A 133 -9.13 8.41 33.10
C GLU A 133 -9.37 7.45 31.91
N LEU A 134 -9.90 7.95 30.78
CA LEU A 134 -10.05 7.13 29.58
C LEU A 134 -8.69 6.74 29.00
N LEU A 135 -7.67 7.60 29.08
CA LEU A 135 -6.32 7.28 28.66
C LEU A 135 -5.72 6.17 29.52
N LYS A 136 -5.94 6.23 30.84
CA LYS A 136 -5.52 5.18 31.77
C LYS A 136 -6.24 3.86 31.50
N ASP A 137 -7.55 3.90 31.28
CA ASP A 137 -8.33 2.71 30.93
C ASP A 137 -7.92 2.15 29.56
N ALA A 138 -7.56 3.00 28.59
CA ALA A 138 -7.00 2.58 27.31
C ALA A 138 -5.68 1.80 27.47
N PHE A 139 -4.75 2.29 28.29
CA PHE A 139 -3.51 1.56 28.56
C PHE A 139 -3.77 0.24 29.30
N ALA A 140 -4.72 0.21 30.22
CA ALA A 140 -5.10 -1.05 30.90
C ALA A 140 -5.69 -2.08 29.92
N LEU A 141 -6.56 -1.63 28.98
CA LEU A 141 -7.09 -2.48 27.91
C LEU A 141 -5.95 -3.02 27.03
N LEU A 142 -5.11 -2.14 26.53
CA LEU A 142 -4.04 -2.50 25.59
C LEU A 142 -2.99 -3.41 26.24
N ALA A 143 -2.64 -3.18 27.51
CA ALA A 143 -1.79 -4.08 28.26
C ALA A 143 -2.47 -5.45 28.49
N GLY A 144 -3.79 -5.47 28.68
CA GLY A 144 -4.56 -6.71 28.77
C GLY A 144 -4.50 -7.56 27.49
N ILE A 145 -4.41 -6.92 26.31
CA ILE A 145 -4.25 -7.61 25.01
C ILE A 145 -2.92 -8.37 24.95
N ALA A 146 -1.86 -7.80 25.54
CA ALA A 146 -0.53 -8.39 25.54
C ALA A 146 -0.32 -9.47 26.64
N LYS A 147 -1.25 -9.60 27.58
CA LYS A 147 -1.15 -10.62 28.64
C LYS A 147 -1.60 -11.97 28.12
N PRO A 148 -0.95 -13.06 28.56
CA PRO A 148 -1.42 -14.41 28.28
C PRO A 148 -2.88 -14.59 28.73
N ALA A 149 -3.74 -15.00 27.83
CA ALA A 149 -5.16 -15.20 28.10
C ALA A 149 -5.50 -16.69 28.21
N GLN A 150 -6.42 -17.01 29.13
CA GLN A 150 -7.07 -18.32 29.22
C GLN A 150 -8.54 -18.13 28.82
N TYR A 151 -8.90 -18.67 27.68
CA TYR A 151 -10.24 -18.52 27.13
C TYR A 151 -11.16 -19.62 27.67
N THR A 152 -12.38 -19.21 28.08
CA THR A 152 -13.45 -20.16 28.42
C THR A 152 -14.28 -20.49 27.18
N GLU A 153 -14.95 -21.62 27.17
CA GLU A 153 -15.83 -22.04 26.08
C GLU A 153 -16.97 -21.01 25.84
N ASP A 154 -17.47 -20.43 26.94
CA ASP A 154 -18.53 -19.41 26.86
C ASP A 154 -18.03 -18.11 26.23
N ALA A 155 -16.84 -17.63 26.61
CA ALA A 155 -16.23 -16.47 25.98
C ALA A 155 -16.00 -16.68 24.46
N VAL A 156 -15.50 -17.86 24.09
CA VAL A 156 -15.30 -18.22 22.67
C VAL A 156 -16.64 -18.25 21.92
N ARG A 157 -17.65 -18.88 22.50
CA ARG A 157 -19.00 -18.93 21.91
C ARG A 157 -19.60 -17.55 21.74
N ASN A 158 -19.50 -16.71 22.76
CA ASN A 158 -19.97 -15.32 22.71
C ASN A 158 -19.25 -14.52 21.63
N ALA A 159 -17.93 -14.64 21.50
CA ALA A 159 -17.16 -13.96 20.48
C ALA A 159 -17.52 -14.42 19.05
N ILE A 160 -17.76 -15.72 18.84
CA ILE A 160 -18.19 -16.25 17.55
C ILE A 160 -19.58 -15.70 17.17
N GLN A 161 -20.52 -15.64 18.12
CA GLN A 161 -21.88 -15.19 17.91
C GLN A 161 -22.01 -13.66 17.91
N SER A 162 -21.00 -12.92 18.38
CA SER A 162 -21.03 -11.47 18.45
C SER A 162 -21.20 -10.82 17.06
N PRO A 163 -22.09 -9.83 16.93
CA PRO A 163 -22.25 -9.07 15.70
C PRO A 163 -21.07 -8.14 15.39
N LEU A 164 -20.08 -8.01 16.30
CA LEU A 164 -18.89 -7.18 16.07
C LEU A 164 -18.16 -7.65 14.81
N PRO A 165 -18.09 -6.83 13.75
CA PRO A 165 -17.45 -7.23 12.52
C PRO A 165 -15.93 -7.29 12.70
N VAL A 166 -15.29 -8.27 12.10
CA VAL A 166 -13.83 -8.26 11.90
C VAL A 166 -13.56 -7.54 10.59
N VAL A 167 -12.96 -6.37 10.67
CA VAL A 167 -12.50 -5.64 9.49
C VAL A 167 -11.14 -6.19 9.08
N THR A 168 -10.96 -6.41 7.79
CA THR A 168 -9.74 -7.00 7.24
C THR A 168 -8.96 -5.99 6.41
N PHE A 169 -7.66 -6.25 6.28
CA PHE A 169 -6.82 -5.55 5.33
C PHE A 169 -6.08 -6.58 4.46
N PRO A 170 -6.25 -6.51 3.12
CA PRO A 170 -7.13 -5.60 2.40
C PRO A 170 -8.62 -5.80 2.74
N ALA A 171 -9.43 -4.76 2.54
CA ALA A 171 -10.83 -4.77 2.96
C ALA A 171 -11.69 -5.77 2.19
N ASN A 172 -11.40 -5.97 0.91
CA ASN A 172 -12.17 -6.88 0.04
C ASN A 172 -11.34 -8.09 -0.35
N ILE A 173 -11.23 -9.06 0.54
CA ILE A 173 -10.49 -10.30 0.34
C ILE A 173 -11.15 -11.29 -0.64
N ASP A 174 -12.44 -11.10 -0.93
CA ASP A 174 -13.19 -11.91 -1.90
C ASP A 174 -13.21 -11.28 -3.29
N ASP A 175 -12.62 -10.10 -3.46
CA ASP A 175 -12.45 -9.45 -4.75
C ASP A 175 -11.72 -10.36 -5.74
N PRO A 176 -12.28 -10.58 -6.95
CA PRO A 176 -11.63 -11.38 -7.99
C PRO A 176 -10.23 -10.91 -8.36
N ILE A 177 -9.99 -9.60 -8.35
CA ILE A 177 -8.66 -9.01 -8.62
C ILE A 177 -7.70 -9.39 -7.49
N TRP A 178 -8.13 -9.26 -6.24
CA TRP A 178 -7.30 -9.69 -5.10
C TRP A 178 -7.01 -11.18 -5.13
N ARG A 179 -8.02 -12.01 -5.45
CA ARG A 179 -7.84 -13.46 -5.60
C ARG A 179 -6.85 -13.82 -6.69
N SER A 180 -6.88 -13.13 -7.84
CA SER A 180 -5.88 -13.31 -8.89
C SER A 180 -4.47 -12.97 -8.39
N ARG A 181 -4.32 -11.90 -7.60
CA ARG A 181 -3.04 -11.53 -6.98
C ARG A 181 -2.49 -12.54 -5.97
N LEU A 182 -3.36 -13.32 -5.34
CA LEU A 182 -2.93 -14.37 -4.40
C LEU A 182 -2.36 -15.62 -5.11
N GLU A 183 -2.60 -15.78 -6.42
CA GLU A 183 -2.06 -16.92 -7.16
C GLU A 183 -0.52 -16.92 -7.15
N GLY A 184 0.04 -18.04 -6.69
CA GLY A 184 1.50 -18.17 -6.53
C GLY A 184 2.10 -17.48 -5.29
N SER A 185 1.28 -16.78 -4.47
CA SER A 185 1.72 -16.13 -3.25
C SER A 185 1.65 -17.08 -2.03
N ASN A 186 2.44 -16.78 -0.99
CA ASN A 186 2.33 -17.50 0.29
C ASN A 186 1.12 -17.08 1.12
N LEU A 187 0.38 -16.05 0.69
CA LEU A 187 -0.86 -15.59 1.32
C LEU A 187 -2.07 -16.43 0.92
N LYS A 188 -1.96 -17.20 -0.16
CA LYS A 188 -3.04 -18.05 -0.65
C LYS A 188 -3.47 -19.06 0.42
N GLY A 189 -4.75 -19.04 0.76
CA GLY A 189 -5.33 -19.92 1.80
C GLY A 189 -5.31 -19.35 3.23
N HIS A 190 -4.66 -18.18 3.44
CA HIS A 190 -4.57 -17.49 4.73
C HIS A 190 -5.47 -16.25 4.81
N ASN A 191 -6.73 -16.38 4.39
CA ASN A 191 -7.68 -15.27 4.40
C ASN A 191 -7.93 -14.72 5.82
N PRO A 192 -7.59 -13.44 6.14
CA PRO A 192 -7.71 -12.89 7.49
C PRO A 192 -9.15 -12.75 8.00
N GLY A 193 -10.14 -12.68 7.10
CA GLY A 193 -11.57 -12.62 7.46
C GLY A 193 -12.25 -13.97 7.56
N LYS A 194 -11.51 -15.05 7.36
CA LYS A 194 -12.11 -16.38 7.39
C LYS A 194 -12.61 -16.71 8.80
N PRO A 195 -13.91 -16.98 8.99
CA PRO A 195 -14.42 -17.36 10.28
C PRO A 195 -13.94 -18.78 10.66
N VAL A 196 -13.87 -19.03 11.97
CA VAL A 196 -13.66 -20.38 12.46
C VAL A 196 -14.89 -21.23 12.11
N ASN A 197 -14.68 -22.35 11.43
CA ASN A 197 -15.73 -23.25 10.94
C ASN A 197 -15.69 -24.65 11.57
N HIS A 198 -14.90 -24.80 12.62
CA HIS A 198 -14.73 -26.05 13.38
C HIS A 198 -14.86 -25.79 14.89
N SER A 199 -14.94 -26.84 15.68
CA SER A 199 -14.94 -26.70 17.14
C SER A 199 -13.57 -26.15 17.60
N VAL A 200 -13.62 -25.05 18.36
CA VAL A 200 -12.41 -24.39 18.87
C VAL A 200 -11.95 -25.07 20.15
N ASN A 201 -10.72 -25.55 20.16
CA ASN A 201 -10.05 -25.94 21.37
C ASN A 201 -9.52 -24.67 22.07
N THR A 202 -10.06 -24.38 23.25
CA THR A 202 -9.69 -23.16 24.01
C THR A 202 -8.22 -23.14 24.42
N LYS A 203 -7.62 -24.33 24.66
CA LYS A 203 -6.19 -24.43 24.95
C LYS A 203 -5.35 -24.07 23.72
N GLU A 204 -5.68 -24.60 22.53
CA GLU A 204 -4.97 -24.26 21.30
C GLU A 204 -5.07 -22.78 20.96
N LEU A 205 -6.24 -22.17 21.22
CA LEU A 205 -6.45 -20.74 21.04
C LEU A 205 -5.61 -19.89 22.01
N SER A 206 -5.52 -20.31 23.27
CA SER A 206 -4.65 -19.68 24.27
C SER A 206 -3.17 -19.85 23.92
N ASP A 207 -2.76 -21.04 23.48
CA ASP A 207 -1.40 -21.32 23.01
C ASP A 207 -1.03 -20.47 21.78
N TYR A 208 -2.00 -20.22 20.87
CA TYR A 208 -1.82 -19.32 19.73
C TYR A 208 -1.59 -17.88 20.20
N GLN A 209 -2.44 -17.37 21.09
CA GLN A 209 -2.31 -16.01 21.61
C GLN A 209 -0.98 -15.84 22.36
N GLN A 210 -0.58 -16.77 23.24
CA GLN A 210 0.70 -16.70 23.96
C GLN A 210 1.92 -16.74 23.04
N ARG A 211 1.85 -17.46 21.93
CA ARG A 211 2.95 -17.57 20.96
C ARG A 211 3.17 -16.28 20.18
N TRP A 212 2.09 -15.56 19.86
CA TRP A 212 2.14 -14.44 18.92
C TRP A 212 1.97 -13.06 19.57
N TYR A 213 1.26 -12.97 20.71
CA TYR A 213 0.98 -11.70 21.39
C TYR A 213 2.03 -11.41 22.47
N THR A 214 3.30 -11.42 22.09
CA THR A 214 4.42 -11.12 22.98
C THR A 214 4.83 -9.64 22.88
N PRO A 215 5.39 -9.03 23.95
CA PRO A 215 5.76 -7.61 23.94
C PRO A 215 6.67 -7.21 22.78
N ASP A 216 7.62 -8.05 22.40
CA ASP A 216 8.57 -7.78 21.30
C ASP A 216 7.94 -7.85 19.89
N MET A 217 6.66 -8.25 19.81
CA MET A 217 5.84 -8.21 18.59
C MET A 217 4.95 -6.98 18.52
N MET A 218 4.99 -6.09 19.51
CA MET A 218 4.03 -5.00 19.63
C MET A 218 4.70 -3.64 19.50
N THR A 219 4.01 -2.75 18.80
CA THR A 219 4.36 -1.32 18.71
C THR A 219 3.12 -0.49 19.00
N LEU A 220 3.25 0.41 19.98
CA LEU A 220 2.21 1.35 20.36
C LEU A 220 2.47 2.70 19.69
N TYR A 221 1.52 3.18 18.91
CA TYR A 221 1.55 4.51 18.30
C TYR A 221 0.56 5.41 19.01
N ILE A 222 0.99 6.62 19.37
CA ILE A 222 0.14 7.64 19.99
C ILE A 222 0.39 8.98 19.30
N ALA A 223 -0.68 9.65 18.90
CA ALA A 223 -0.62 11.04 18.42
C ALA A 223 -1.69 11.85 19.12
N GLY A 224 -1.30 13.00 19.72
CA GLY A 224 -2.25 13.83 20.43
C GLY A 224 -1.59 14.93 21.27
N ASN A 225 -2.43 15.81 21.82
CA ASN A 225 -2.00 16.86 22.73
C ASN A 225 -1.90 16.31 24.17
N VAL A 226 -0.91 15.47 24.42
CA VAL A 226 -0.61 14.88 25.74
C VAL A 226 0.86 15.04 26.04
N ASP A 227 1.18 15.35 27.31
CA ASP A 227 2.56 15.47 27.77
C ASP A 227 3.33 14.15 27.60
N ASN A 228 4.48 14.21 26.91
CA ASN A 228 5.27 13.05 26.59
C ASN A 228 5.80 12.31 27.81
N ARG A 229 6.15 13.04 28.89
CA ARG A 229 6.62 12.44 30.13
C ARG A 229 5.54 11.60 30.77
N ILE A 230 4.30 12.12 30.80
CA ILE A 230 3.13 11.40 31.33
C ILE A 230 2.86 10.14 30.49
N LEU A 231 2.91 10.26 29.17
CA LEU A 231 2.74 9.11 28.27
C LEU A 231 3.82 8.04 28.48
N THR A 232 5.09 8.44 28.50
CA THR A 232 6.22 7.51 28.68
C THR A 232 6.15 6.79 30.04
N GLU A 233 5.79 7.51 31.10
CA GLU A 233 5.60 6.92 32.44
C GLU A 233 4.42 5.93 32.43
N SER A 234 3.29 6.30 31.85
CA SER A 234 2.12 5.44 31.72
C SER A 234 2.38 4.18 30.89
N ILE A 235 3.15 4.31 29.80
CA ILE A 235 3.60 3.17 28.98
C ILE A 235 4.49 2.26 29.82
N ASN A 236 5.43 2.80 30.55
CA ASN A 236 6.31 2.03 31.44
C ASN A 236 5.50 1.25 32.48
N GLN A 237 4.57 1.91 33.16
CA GLN A 237 3.70 1.27 34.15
C GLN A 237 2.82 0.16 33.55
N ALA A 238 2.27 0.37 32.36
CA ALA A 238 1.34 -0.58 31.75
C ALA A 238 2.03 -1.79 31.10
N PHE A 239 3.22 -1.58 30.49
CA PHE A 239 3.80 -2.57 29.58
C PHE A 239 5.15 -3.16 30.03
N SER A 240 5.87 -2.54 31.00
CA SER A 240 7.21 -3.04 31.39
C SER A 240 7.19 -4.40 32.07
N SER A 241 6.11 -4.72 32.79
CA SER A 241 5.93 -6.01 33.48
C SER A 241 5.42 -7.13 32.60
N LEU A 242 5.13 -6.84 31.33
CA LEU A 242 4.67 -7.89 30.40
C LEU A 242 5.81 -8.86 30.11
N GLU A 243 5.50 -10.15 30.22
CA GLU A 243 6.42 -11.24 29.99
C GLU A 243 6.19 -11.89 28.62
N GLY A 244 7.13 -12.68 28.19
CA GLY A 244 7.10 -13.39 26.92
C GLY A 244 8.05 -12.77 25.90
N LYS A 245 8.56 -13.66 25.06
CA LYS A 245 9.41 -13.32 23.92
C LYS A 245 9.08 -14.24 22.78
N ARG A 246 9.03 -13.70 21.60
CA ARG A 246 8.82 -14.48 20.39
C ARG A 246 9.94 -15.51 20.20
N VAL A 247 9.55 -16.75 20.02
CA VAL A 247 10.46 -17.87 19.69
C VAL A 247 10.35 -18.24 18.21
N THR A 248 9.15 -18.19 17.66
CA THR A 248 8.88 -18.54 16.26
C THR A 248 9.11 -17.33 15.34
N PRO A 249 9.86 -17.46 14.23
CA PRO A 249 9.98 -16.41 13.24
C PRO A 249 8.60 -16.00 12.69
N VAL A 250 8.41 -14.69 12.48
CA VAL A 250 7.20 -14.19 11.81
C VAL A 250 7.27 -14.58 10.34
N PRO A 251 6.21 -15.16 9.78
CA PRO A 251 6.13 -15.35 8.33
C PRO A 251 6.17 -14.01 7.61
N VAL A 252 7.00 -13.92 6.57
CA VAL A 252 7.06 -12.71 5.72
C VAL A 252 6.04 -12.87 4.60
N PRO A 253 5.09 -11.93 4.46
CA PRO A 253 4.14 -11.96 3.37
C PRO A 253 4.84 -11.66 2.04
N VAL A 254 4.55 -12.46 1.02
CA VAL A 254 5.09 -12.30 -0.33
C VAL A 254 3.97 -12.47 -1.35
N LEU A 255 3.71 -11.45 -2.14
CA LEU A 255 2.87 -11.54 -3.33
C LEU A 255 3.75 -11.94 -4.53
N ALA A 256 3.25 -12.87 -5.35
CA ALA A 256 3.82 -13.13 -6.66
C ALA A 256 3.50 -11.98 -7.63
N ASP A 257 4.24 -11.94 -8.74
CA ASP A 257 3.92 -11.03 -9.84
C ASP A 257 2.51 -11.31 -10.37
N MET A 258 1.75 -10.26 -10.58
CA MET A 258 0.45 -10.37 -11.22
C MET A 258 0.65 -10.69 -12.71
N LYS A 259 0.01 -11.75 -13.17
CA LYS A 259 0.09 -12.11 -14.58
C LYS A 259 -0.71 -11.11 -15.42
N PRO A 260 -0.17 -10.67 -16.56
CA PRO A 260 -0.92 -9.84 -17.49
C PRO A 260 -2.04 -10.69 -18.13
N GLU A 261 -3.26 -10.50 -17.65
CA GLU A 261 -4.44 -11.23 -18.09
C GLU A 261 -5.64 -10.31 -18.31
N THR A 262 -6.71 -10.83 -18.85
CA THR A 262 -7.98 -10.12 -18.98
C THR A 262 -8.99 -10.75 -18.04
N LEU A 263 -9.51 -9.96 -17.12
CA LEU A 263 -10.46 -10.39 -16.10
C LEU A 263 -11.84 -9.79 -16.34
N TYR A 264 -12.85 -10.55 -16.00
CA TYR A 264 -14.21 -10.07 -15.86
C TYR A 264 -14.64 -10.10 -14.40
N VAL A 265 -15.19 -8.99 -13.91
CA VAL A 265 -15.71 -8.86 -12.55
C VAL A 265 -17.20 -8.51 -12.62
N GLN A 266 -18.03 -9.36 -12.02
CA GLN A 266 -19.43 -9.06 -11.82
C GLN A 266 -19.64 -8.31 -10.51
N GLU A 267 -20.27 -7.12 -10.58
CA GLU A 267 -20.74 -6.35 -9.41
C GLU A 267 -22.24 -6.03 -9.59
N PRO A 268 -23.16 -6.86 -9.07
CA PRO A 268 -24.61 -6.76 -9.37
C PRO A 268 -25.24 -5.40 -9.04
N MET A 269 -24.68 -4.67 -8.06
CA MET A 269 -25.20 -3.36 -7.64
C MET A 269 -24.52 -2.17 -8.35
N ARG A 270 -23.61 -2.43 -9.27
CA ARG A 270 -22.91 -1.39 -10.01
C ARG A 270 -23.83 -0.70 -11.02
N LYS A 271 -23.78 0.63 -11.05
CA LYS A 271 -24.59 1.44 -11.96
C LYS A 271 -23.91 1.70 -13.30
N ASN A 272 -22.59 1.88 -13.27
CA ASN A 272 -21.76 2.20 -14.41
C ASN A 272 -20.80 1.06 -14.70
N ASP A 273 -20.52 0.80 -15.97
CA ASP A 273 -19.45 -0.11 -16.36
C ASP A 273 -18.08 0.52 -16.09
N GLN A 274 -17.07 -0.30 -15.79
CA GLN A 274 -15.71 0.17 -15.53
C GLN A 274 -14.69 -0.66 -16.30
N ILE A 275 -13.75 0.05 -16.92
CA ILE A 275 -12.48 -0.53 -17.37
C ILE A 275 -11.41 -0.17 -16.34
N SER A 276 -10.66 -1.17 -15.88
CA SER A 276 -9.50 -0.96 -15.02
C SER A 276 -8.24 -1.52 -15.67
N LEU A 277 -7.18 -0.71 -15.71
CA LEU A 277 -5.84 -1.11 -16.13
C LEU A 277 -4.97 -1.19 -14.88
N ILE A 278 -4.39 -2.35 -14.62
CA ILE A 278 -3.64 -2.58 -13.38
C ILE A 278 -2.18 -2.89 -13.73
N TRP A 279 -1.28 -2.05 -13.22
CA TRP A 279 0.16 -2.26 -13.21
C TRP A 279 0.58 -2.85 -11.88
N ASP A 280 1.42 -3.86 -11.90
CA ASP A 280 1.96 -4.51 -10.71
C ASP A 280 3.49 -4.61 -10.82
N LEU A 281 4.19 -3.85 -10.00
CA LEU A 281 5.63 -3.68 -10.07
C LEU A 281 6.30 -4.06 -8.74
N ASP A 282 7.58 -4.41 -8.80
CA ASP A 282 8.39 -4.57 -7.59
C ASP A 282 8.49 -3.25 -6.84
N TRP A 283 8.32 -3.34 -5.52
CA TRP A 283 8.49 -2.18 -4.65
C TRP A 283 9.91 -2.10 -4.11
N SER A 284 10.56 -0.97 -4.32
CA SER A 284 11.85 -0.66 -3.70
C SER A 284 11.64 0.26 -2.50
N PRO A 285 12.20 -0.08 -1.31
CA PRO A 285 12.13 0.78 -0.14
C PRO A 285 12.68 2.18 -0.39
N VAL A 286 12.01 3.20 0.15
CA VAL A 286 12.42 4.60 0.02
C VAL A 286 13.23 5.02 1.24
N LYS A 287 14.57 5.04 1.12
CA LYS A 287 15.51 5.25 2.25
C LYS A 287 16.53 6.38 2.03
N ASP A 288 16.62 6.87 0.81
CA ASP A 288 17.54 7.93 0.42
C ASP A 288 16.93 8.87 -0.62
N SER A 289 17.63 9.95 -0.92
CA SER A 289 17.18 10.98 -1.86
C SER A 289 16.93 10.46 -3.28
N ASP A 290 17.68 9.44 -3.71
CA ASP A 290 17.58 8.91 -5.07
C ASP A 290 16.33 8.01 -5.20
N THR A 291 16.08 7.15 -4.22
CA THR A 291 14.86 6.32 -4.17
C THR A 291 13.63 7.19 -4.00
N LEU A 292 13.71 8.27 -3.21
CA LEU A 292 12.63 9.24 -3.05
C LEU A 292 12.35 10.01 -4.35
N SER A 293 13.39 10.41 -5.07
CA SER A 293 13.25 11.12 -6.35
C SER A 293 12.62 10.23 -7.42
N ARG A 294 13.00 8.95 -7.49
CA ARG A 294 12.37 7.96 -8.38
C ARG A 294 10.89 7.74 -8.03
N TYR A 295 10.58 7.62 -6.74
CA TYR A 295 9.20 7.54 -6.28
C TYR A 295 8.37 8.76 -6.72
N TRP A 296 8.89 9.98 -6.53
CA TRP A 296 8.23 11.21 -6.96
C TRP A 296 8.09 11.33 -8.47
N LEU A 297 9.08 10.87 -9.23
CA LEU A 297 9.01 10.89 -10.70
C LEU A 297 7.89 9.98 -11.21
N SER A 298 7.81 8.76 -10.68
CA SER A 298 6.73 7.81 -11.00
C SER A 298 5.35 8.33 -10.59
N ASP A 299 5.27 9.04 -9.45
CA ASP A 299 4.03 9.66 -8.99
C ASP A 299 3.57 10.78 -9.93
N LEU A 300 4.49 11.65 -10.35
CA LEU A 300 4.22 12.70 -11.33
C LEU A 300 3.81 12.16 -12.70
N ALA A 301 4.42 11.06 -13.15
CA ALA A 301 4.05 10.43 -14.42
C ALA A 301 2.60 9.89 -14.37
N ARG A 302 2.19 9.29 -13.27
CA ARG A 302 0.79 8.87 -13.05
C ARG A 302 -0.17 10.06 -12.99
N GLU A 303 0.24 11.14 -12.37
CA GLU A 303 -0.54 12.38 -12.34
C GLU A 303 -0.72 12.99 -13.75
N VAL A 304 0.32 12.93 -14.60
CA VAL A 304 0.20 13.32 -16.03
C VAL A 304 -0.85 12.47 -16.73
N ILE A 305 -0.84 11.15 -16.54
CA ILE A 305 -1.85 10.25 -17.12
C ILE A 305 -3.26 10.69 -16.67
N PHE A 306 -3.44 10.92 -15.39
CA PHE A 306 -4.73 11.33 -14.82
C PHE A 306 -5.22 12.66 -15.39
N VAL A 307 -4.37 13.69 -15.40
CA VAL A 307 -4.74 15.03 -15.87
C VAL A 307 -4.95 15.05 -17.39
N HIS A 308 -4.14 14.31 -18.15
CA HIS A 308 -4.30 14.21 -19.61
C HIS A 308 -5.66 13.60 -19.97
N LEU A 309 -6.00 12.45 -19.37
CA LEU A 309 -7.31 11.83 -19.56
C LEU A 309 -8.47 12.73 -19.12
N GLY A 310 -8.32 13.43 -17.99
CA GLY A 310 -9.32 14.37 -17.48
C GLY A 310 -9.59 15.51 -18.47
N ARG A 311 -8.54 16.14 -19.04
CA ARG A 311 -8.66 17.19 -20.05
C ARG A 311 -9.33 16.69 -21.34
N SER A 312 -8.98 15.48 -21.80
CA SER A 312 -9.62 14.85 -22.95
C SER A 312 -11.12 14.61 -22.71
N LEU A 313 -11.50 14.16 -21.51
CA LEU A 313 -12.90 13.96 -21.14
C LEU A 313 -13.73 15.25 -21.12
N GLU A 314 -13.17 16.36 -20.65
CA GLU A 314 -13.85 17.65 -20.64
C GLU A 314 -14.26 18.07 -22.07
N GLN A 315 -13.43 17.75 -23.07
CA GLN A 315 -13.71 18.03 -24.48
C GLN A 315 -14.84 17.14 -25.03
N ARG A 316 -14.96 15.89 -24.54
CA ARG A 316 -15.92 14.89 -25.01
C ARG A 316 -17.33 15.08 -24.45
N LYS A 317 -17.49 15.81 -23.34
CA LYS A 317 -18.78 16.03 -22.64
C LYS A 317 -19.52 14.74 -22.25
N GLU A 318 -18.78 13.66 -22.02
CA GLU A 318 -19.32 12.38 -21.58
C GLU A 318 -19.33 12.27 -20.05
N SER A 319 -20.30 11.54 -19.48
CA SER A 319 -20.35 11.25 -18.03
C SER A 319 -19.42 10.08 -17.69
N THR A 320 -18.13 10.23 -18.02
CA THR A 320 -17.06 9.28 -17.72
C THR A 320 -16.19 9.87 -16.63
N GLN A 321 -15.78 9.04 -15.68
CA GLN A 321 -14.90 9.44 -14.58
C GLN A 321 -13.62 8.61 -14.62
N VAL A 322 -12.50 9.27 -14.37
CA VAL A 322 -11.18 8.65 -14.29
C VAL A 322 -10.68 8.75 -12.87
N ASN A 323 -10.09 7.68 -12.36
CA ASN A 323 -9.41 7.65 -11.07
C ASN A 323 -8.15 6.79 -11.15
N ILE A 324 -7.09 7.19 -10.47
CA ILE A 324 -5.87 6.38 -10.27
C ILE A 324 -5.72 6.09 -8.79
N ASP A 325 -5.61 4.81 -8.44
CA ASP A 325 -5.35 4.34 -7.08
C ASP A 325 -4.05 3.50 -7.08
N CYS A 326 -3.12 3.87 -6.21
CA CYS A 326 -1.85 3.16 -6.06
C CYS A 326 -1.68 2.69 -4.62
N ARG A 327 -1.24 1.44 -4.46
CA ARG A 327 -1.01 0.82 -3.16
C ARG A 327 0.30 0.06 -3.14
N VAL A 328 1.01 0.20 -2.04
CA VAL A 328 2.18 -0.64 -1.75
C VAL A 328 1.78 -1.66 -0.71
N GLN A 329 1.88 -2.94 -1.07
CA GLN A 329 1.55 -4.05 -0.19
C GLN A 329 2.49 -5.22 -0.45
N TYR A 330 3.02 -5.80 0.61
CA TYR A 330 3.82 -7.04 0.55
C TYR A 330 4.92 -6.99 -0.52
N GLN A 331 5.68 -5.89 -0.53
CA GLN A 331 6.79 -5.61 -1.45
C GLN A 331 6.40 -5.49 -2.94
N ARG A 332 5.11 -5.25 -3.20
CA ARG A 332 4.58 -4.95 -4.54
C ARG A 332 3.93 -3.58 -4.55
N ALA A 333 4.17 -2.82 -5.60
CA ALA A 333 3.45 -1.59 -5.92
C ALA A 333 2.41 -1.89 -6.99
N SER A 334 1.14 -1.72 -6.66
CA SER A 334 0.04 -1.91 -7.59
C SER A 334 -0.67 -0.59 -7.81
N CYS A 335 -0.77 -0.18 -9.07
CA CYS A 335 -1.52 1.00 -9.49
C CYS A 335 -2.64 0.59 -10.43
N SER A 336 -3.83 1.11 -10.24
CA SER A 336 -4.96 0.92 -11.14
C SER A 336 -5.45 2.25 -11.70
N LEU A 337 -5.56 2.33 -13.02
CA LEU A 337 -6.31 3.37 -13.71
C LEU A 337 -7.73 2.84 -13.92
N ASN A 338 -8.70 3.49 -13.31
CA ASN A 338 -10.11 3.10 -13.36
C ASN A 338 -10.89 4.13 -14.17
N VAL A 339 -11.64 3.66 -15.16
CA VAL A 339 -12.47 4.49 -16.03
C VAL A 339 -13.92 4.01 -15.94
N ASP A 340 -14.74 4.77 -15.22
CA ASP A 340 -16.17 4.52 -15.01
C ASP A 340 -16.99 5.25 -16.06
N THR A 341 -17.92 4.54 -16.72
CA THR A 341 -18.77 5.13 -17.75
C THR A 341 -20.21 4.67 -17.65
N ALA A 342 -21.13 5.60 -17.88
CA ALA A 342 -22.55 5.31 -18.06
C ALA A 342 -22.89 4.87 -19.50
N THR A 343 -21.93 4.94 -20.44
CA THR A 343 -22.17 4.56 -21.84
C THR A 343 -22.12 3.06 -22.00
N ALA A 344 -23.06 2.51 -22.79
CA ALA A 344 -23.04 1.09 -23.16
C ALA A 344 -21.97 0.77 -24.23
N ASN A 345 -21.19 1.75 -24.70
CA ASN A 345 -20.21 1.55 -25.76
C ASN A 345 -18.81 1.29 -25.19
N ILE A 346 -18.63 0.17 -24.53
CA ILE A 346 -17.36 -0.27 -23.93
C ILE A 346 -16.21 -0.37 -24.97
N PRO A 347 -16.43 -0.88 -26.21
CA PRO A 347 -15.36 -0.88 -27.20
C PRO A 347 -14.83 0.52 -27.57
N ALA A 348 -15.72 1.50 -27.73
CA ALA A 348 -15.31 2.88 -28.01
C ALA A 348 -14.54 3.50 -26.82
N LEU A 349 -14.92 3.18 -25.58
CA LEU A 349 -14.21 3.61 -24.38
C LEU A 349 -12.79 3.03 -24.34
N ALA A 350 -12.66 1.72 -24.57
CA ALA A 350 -11.35 1.04 -24.59
C ALA A 350 -10.43 1.60 -25.69
N THR A 351 -11.00 1.90 -26.87
CA THR A 351 -10.27 2.54 -27.97
C THR A 351 -9.76 3.92 -27.55
N TRP A 352 -10.65 4.77 -27.02
CA TRP A 352 -10.26 6.10 -26.56
C TRP A 352 -9.17 6.06 -25.48
N VAL A 353 -9.33 5.24 -24.42
CA VAL A 353 -8.29 5.11 -23.39
C VAL A 353 -6.97 4.65 -24.01
N GLY A 354 -7.00 3.69 -24.94
CA GLY A 354 -5.82 3.23 -25.66
C GLY A 354 -5.15 4.31 -26.49
N GLU A 355 -5.93 5.14 -27.21
CA GLU A 355 -5.44 6.26 -28.02
C GLU A 355 -4.74 7.32 -27.16
N GLU A 356 -5.39 7.75 -26.07
CA GLU A 356 -4.81 8.76 -25.15
C GLU A 356 -3.53 8.26 -24.47
N LEU A 357 -3.50 7.00 -24.02
CA LEU A 357 -2.30 6.41 -23.44
C LEU A 357 -1.20 6.19 -24.48
N GLY A 358 -1.57 5.80 -25.71
CA GLY A 358 -0.66 5.66 -26.83
C GLY A 358 -0.04 7.00 -27.25
N GLU A 359 -0.82 8.08 -27.21
CA GLU A 359 -0.32 9.44 -27.46
C GLU A 359 0.71 9.83 -26.40
N LEU A 360 0.39 9.70 -25.10
CA LEU A 360 1.33 9.95 -24.02
C LEU A 360 2.61 9.12 -24.10
N ARG A 361 2.49 7.85 -24.46
CA ARG A 361 3.65 6.95 -24.60
C ARG A 361 4.58 7.40 -25.72
N ASN A 362 4.02 7.81 -26.87
CA ASN A 362 4.78 8.07 -28.09
C ASN A 362 5.23 9.54 -28.23
N GLN A 363 4.39 10.48 -27.81
CA GLN A 363 4.64 11.92 -27.93
C GLN A 363 5.11 12.55 -26.61
N GLY A 364 4.81 11.89 -25.49
CA GLY A 364 5.07 12.41 -24.15
C GLY A 364 4.07 13.51 -23.74
N VAL A 365 4.36 14.14 -22.60
CA VAL A 365 3.56 15.23 -22.05
C VAL A 365 3.70 16.49 -22.90
N SER A 366 2.60 17.24 -23.12
CA SER A 366 2.65 18.54 -23.80
C SER A 366 3.43 19.59 -22.98
N ASP A 367 3.98 20.61 -23.64
CA ASP A 367 4.69 21.69 -22.93
C ASP A 367 3.77 22.40 -21.93
N GLU A 368 2.52 22.63 -22.33
CA GLU A 368 1.52 23.28 -21.47
C GLU A 368 1.26 22.46 -20.21
N LEU A 369 0.93 21.18 -20.34
CA LEU A 369 0.66 20.30 -19.19
C LEU A 369 1.87 20.15 -18.28
N TYR A 370 3.08 20.06 -18.85
CA TYR A 370 4.32 20.02 -18.09
C TYR A 370 4.54 21.28 -17.24
N GLN A 371 4.31 22.48 -17.82
CA GLN A 371 4.46 23.74 -17.10
C GLN A 371 3.39 23.90 -16.01
N ASP A 372 2.14 23.56 -16.31
CA ASP A 372 1.04 23.61 -15.35
C ASP A 372 1.34 22.69 -14.13
N LEU A 373 1.82 21.48 -14.39
CA LEU A 373 2.20 20.53 -13.35
C LEU A 373 3.33 21.07 -12.46
N LEU A 374 4.39 21.63 -13.06
CA LEU A 374 5.48 22.24 -12.31
C LEU A 374 4.99 23.40 -11.44
N GLN A 375 4.18 24.28 -12.00
CA GLN A 375 3.62 25.41 -11.27
C GLN A 375 2.75 24.94 -10.09
N GLU A 376 1.91 23.95 -10.31
CA GLU A 376 1.08 23.38 -9.25
C GLU A 376 1.94 22.79 -8.12
N LYS A 377 3.00 22.02 -8.45
CA LYS A 377 3.89 21.44 -7.44
C LYS A 377 4.67 22.49 -6.66
N GLN A 378 5.06 23.59 -7.30
CA GLN A 378 5.68 24.72 -6.61
C GLN A 378 4.71 25.40 -5.64
N ILE A 379 3.46 25.62 -6.05
CA ILE A 379 2.41 26.17 -5.17
C ILE A 379 2.16 25.23 -3.98
N GLN A 380 2.05 23.93 -4.23
CA GLN A 380 1.89 22.93 -3.18
C GLN A 380 3.04 22.95 -2.19
N LEU A 381 4.27 23.11 -2.68
CA LEU A 381 5.47 23.21 -1.84
C LEU A 381 5.49 24.49 -0.98
N THR A 382 5.08 25.63 -1.52
CA THR A 382 4.97 26.87 -0.73
C THR A 382 3.91 26.78 0.39
N GLN A 383 2.90 25.97 0.19
CA GLN A 383 1.82 25.74 1.16
C GLN A 383 2.10 24.58 2.13
N LEU A 384 3.24 23.90 2.02
CA LEU A 384 3.55 22.67 2.77
C LEU A 384 3.31 22.82 4.28
N PHE A 385 3.94 23.81 4.91
CA PHE A 385 3.84 24.00 6.36
C PHE A 385 2.43 24.40 6.81
N ALA A 386 1.73 25.20 6.01
CA ALA A 386 0.35 25.58 6.29
C ALA A 386 -0.60 24.37 6.20
N ARG A 387 -0.36 23.47 5.26
CA ARG A 387 -1.12 22.21 5.14
C ARG A 387 -0.78 21.27 6.31
N TYR A 388 0.50 21.08 6.60
CA TYR A 388 0.93 20.24 7.72
C TYR A 388 0.36 20.71 9.05
N ALA A 389 0.33 22.03 9.30
CA ALA A 389 -0.27 22.60 10.51
C ALA A 389 -1.78 22.31 10.65
N LYS A 390 -2.48 22.11 9.53
CA LYS A 390 -3.93 21.80 9.48
C LYS A 390 -4.24 20.30 9.40
N THR A 391 -3.24 19.46 9.17
CA THR A 391 -3.43 18.00 9.10
C THR A 391 -3.82 17.47 10.47
N SER A 392 -4.94 16.74 10.57
CA SER A 392 -5.42 16.19 11.85
C SER A 392 -4.48 15.09 12.38
N THR A 393 -4.51 14.88 13.70
CA THR A 393 -3.77 13.79 14.36
C THR A 393 -4.13 12.41 13.82
N SER A 394 -5.37 12.20 13.42
CA SER A 394 -5.83 10.95 12.81
C SER A 394 -5.12 10.68 11.48
N ILE A 395 -4.96 11.69 10.63
CA ILE A 395 -4.24 11.57 9.37
C ILE A 395 -2.75 11.32 9.62
N LEU A 396 -2.11 12.05 10.53
CA LEU A 396 -0.69 11.92 10.82
C LEU A 396 -0.30 10.52 11.32
N ILE A 397 -1.07 9.93 12.24
CA ILE A 397 -0.79 8.58 12.73
C ILE A 397 -1.01 7.51 11.66
N ASN A 398 -2.01 7.68 10.80
CA ASN A 398 -2.25 6.76 9.69
C ASN A 398 -1.14 6.86 8.62
N GLN A 399 -0.65 8.07 8.32
CA GLN A 399 0.51 8.26 7.44
C GLN A 399 1.74 7.54 8.00
N ARG A 400 2.00 7.68 9.30
CA ARG A 400 3.13 6.98 9.95
C ARG A 400 3.04 5.46 9.82
N LEU A 401 1.85 4.89 10.05
CA LEU A 401 1.63 3.44 9.89
C LEU A 401 1.83 2.99 8.44
N LEU A 402 1.27 3.73 7.47
CA LEU A 402 1.40 3.42 6.04
C LEU A 402 2.85 3.52 5.57
N SER A 403 3.59 4.54 5.99
CA SER A 403 5.01 4.70 5.65
C SER A 403 5.84 3.51 6.14
N GLN A 404 5.60 3.05 7.37
CA GLN A 404 6.30 1.88 7.90
C GLN A 404 5.92 0.57 7.20
N GLN A 405 4.64 0.36 6.89
CA GLN A 405 4.18 -0.80 6.14
C GLN A 405 4.74 -0.84 4.71
N SER A 406 4.93 0.34 4.11
CA SER A 406 5.49 0.51 2.78
C SER A 406 7.03 0.58 2.78
N ASN A 407 7.66 0.50 3.96
CA ASN A 407 9.12 0.65 4.11
C ASN A 407 9.65 1.96 3.52
N ILE A 408 8.91 3.04 3.77
CA ILE A 408 9.26 4.42 3.44
C ILE A 408 9.72 5.11 4.73
N ILE A 409 10.85 5.81 4.70
CA ILE A 409 11.26 6.66 5.81
C ILE A 409 10.41 7.94 5.78
N ASP A 410 9.62 8.12 6.84
CA ASP A 410 8.82 9.32 7.06
C ASP A 410 9.75 10.45 7.52
N ILE A 411 9.89 11.48 6.70
CA ILE A 411 10.86 12.57 6.89
C ILE A 411 10.17 13.85 7.40
N PRO A 412 10.88 14.72 8.14
CA PRO A 412 10.31 15.97 8.60
C PRO A 412 9.98 16.91 7.43
N PRO A 413 8.97 17.80 7.59
CA PRO A 413 8.57 18.74 6.56
C PRO A 413 9.71 19.60 5.98
N GLU A 414 10.72 19.94 6.78
CA GLU A 414 11.89 20.72 6.38
C GLU A 414 12.79 19.93 5.40
N GLN A 415 13.04 18.66 5.69
CA GLN A 415 13.81 17.80 4.78
C GLN A 415 13.02 17.52 3.51
N TYR A 416 11.70 17.27 3.65
CA TYR A 416 10.81 17.11 2.49
C TYR A 416 10.84 18.36 1.59
N GLN A 417 10.69 19.57 2.16
CA GLN A 417 10.71 20.81 1.39
C GLN A 417 12.01 20.94 0.60
N ARG A 418 13.15 20.78 1.26
CA ARG A 418 14.46 20.91 0.64
C ARG A 418 14.68 19.90 -0.49
N LEU A 419 14.40 18.62 -0.23
CA LEU A 419 14.57 17.57 -1.22
C LEU A 419 13.58 17.73 -2.40
N ARG A 420 12.33 18.09 -2.12
CA ARG A 420 11.32 18.31 -3.15
C ARG A 420 11.65 19.51 -4.02
N GLN A 421 12.15 20.59 -3.42
CA GLN A 421 12.61 21.77 -4.16
C GLN A 421 13.78 21.43 -5.10
N ALA A 422 14.77 20.68 -4.61
CA ALA A 422 15.90 20.22 -5.42
C ALA A 422 15.43 19.31 -6.58
N PHE A 423 14.53 18.39 -6.30
CA PHE A 423 13.92 17.51 -7.30
C PHE A 423 13.20 18.30 -8.39
N LEU A 424 12.33 19.24 -8.02
CA LEU A 424 11.58 20.05 -9.00
C LEU A 424 12.50 20.95 -9.82
N ALA A 425 13.60 21.45 -9.25
CA ALA A 425 14.59 22.25 -9.97
C ALA A 425 15.38 21.43 -11.00
N GLY A 426 15.59 20.13 -10.71
CA GLY A 426 16.30 19.21 -11.60
C GLY A 426 15.40 18.43 -12.57
N LEU A 427 14.06 18.49 -12.38
CA LEU A 427 13.12 17.76 -13.22
C LEU A 427 13.10 18.34 -14.64
N THR A 428 13.25 17.49 -15.64
CA THR A 428 13.10 17.85 -17.06
C THR A 428 11.92 17.13 -17.67
N LYS A 429 11.40 17.69 -18.77
CA LYS A 429 10.33 17.06 -19.55
C LYS A 429 10.76 15.70 -20.08
N GLU A 430 12.02 15.56 -20.48
CA GLU A 430 12.60 14.32 -20.98
C GLU A 430 12.61 13.21 -19.93
N MET A 431 12.97 13.54 -18.68
CA MET A 431 12.90 12.57 -17.56
C MET A 431 11.47 12.08 -17.35
N LEU A 432 10.50 13.00 -17.36
CA LEU A 432 9.09 12.67 -17.18
C LEU A 432 8.56 11.81 -18.34
N ASN A 433 8.95 12.13 -19.59
CA ASN A 433 8.58 11.35 -20.78
C ASN A 433 9.19 9.94 -20.77
N GLN A 434 10.43 9.79 -20.31
CA GLN A 434 11.06 8.49 -20.14
C GLN A 434 10.29 7.64 -19.14
N GLU A 435 9.88 8.21 -18.02
CA GLU A 435 9.11 7.49 -17.00
C GLU A 435 7.69 7.17 -17.48
N LEU A 436 7.01 8.06 -18.20
CA LEU A 436 5.72 7.80 -18.85
C LEU A 436 5.83 6.62 -19.83
N SER A 437 6.84 6.66 -20.72
CA SER A 437 7.07 5.58 -21.67
C SER A 437 7.38 4.25 -20.97
N ARG A 438 8.14 4.28 -19.84
CA ARG A 438 8.40 3.09 -19.04
C ARG A 438 7.12 2.51 -18.45
N ILE A 439 6.30 3.33 -17.75
CA ILE A 439 5.05 2.88 -17.13
C ILE A 439 4.08 2.34 -18.18
N LEU A 440 3.91 3.05 -19.29
CA LEU A 440 2.96 2.70 -20.35
C LEU A 440 3.44 1.55 -21.25
N SER A 441 4.67 1.09 -21.07
CA SER A 441 5.22 -0.10 -21.76
C SER A 441 5.20 -1.37 -20.89
N GLU A 442 4.83 -1.24 -19.61
CA GLU A 442 4.69 -2.40 -18.72
C GLU A 442 3.45 -3.22 -19.08
N ASP A 443 3.56 -4.53 -18.86
CA ASP A 443 2.40 -5.41 -19.01
C ASP A 443 1.33 -5.09 -17.97
N ILE A 444 0.07 -5.13 -18.39
CA ILE A 444 -1.07 -4.82 -17.53
C ILE A 444 -2.05 -6.00 -17.40
N THR A 445 -2.75 -6.04 -16.27
CA THR A 445 -4.01 -6.77 -16.16
C THR A 445 -5.14 -5.84 -16.59
N PHE A 446 -5.91 -6.27 -17.58
CA PHE A 446 -7.07 -5.55 -18.11
C PHE A 446 -8.34 -6.10 -17.47
N VAL A 447 -9.14 -5.26 -16.82
CA VAL A 447 -10.35 -5.70 -16.11
C VAL A 447 -11.57 -4.97 -16.65
N LEU A 448 -12.62 -5.73 -16.99
CA LEU A 448 -13.95 -5.18 -17.24
C LEU A 448 -14.86 -5.54 -16.05
N THR A 449 -15.43 -4.52 -15.40
CA THR A 449 -16.39 -4.69 -14.29
C THR A 449 -17.78 -4.21 -14.73
N GLN A 450 -18.79 -5.09 -14.64
CA GLN A 450 -20.18 -4.81 -15.03
C GLN A 450 -21.16 -5.41 -14.02
N SER A 451 -22.42 -4.98 -14.07
CA SER A 451 -23.50 -5.58 -13.25
C SER A 451 -24.03 -6.92 -13.80
N SER A 452 -23.86 -7.19 -15.09
CA SER A 452 -24.32 -8.42 -15.74
C SER A 452 -23.55 -9.66 -15.28
N GLU A 453 -24.18 -10.85 -15.34
CA GLU A 453 -23.51 -12.12 -14.99
C GLU A 453 -22.41 -12.50 -15.99
N THR A 454 -22.55 -12.09 -17.23
CA THR A 454 -21.58 -12.35 -18.30
C THR A 454 -21.17 -11.03 -18.95
N PRO A 455 -19.94 -10.94 -19.49
CA PRO A 455 -19.51 -9.73 -20.17
C PRO A 455 -20.41 -9.43 -21.38
N THR A 456 -20.75 -8.15 -21.55
CA THR A 456 -21.58 -7.68 -22.67
C THR A 456 -20.81 -7.59 -23.98
N VAL A 457 -19.49 -7.78 -23.93
CA VAL A 457 -18.53 -7.69 -25.05
C VAL A 457 -17.53 -8.85 -24.99
N ASN A 458 -16.90 -9.17 -26.13
CA ASN A 458 -15.80 -10.13 -26.15
C ASN A 458 -14.55 -9.50 -25.53
N LEU A 459 -14.11 -10.02 -24.39
CA LEU A 459 -12.98 -9.50 -23.62
C LEU A 459 -11.65 -9.59 -24.38
N GLY A 460 -11.45 -10.67 -25.13
CA GLY A 460 -10.24 -10.86 -25.93
C GLY A 460 -10.11 -9.83 -27.05
N GLU A 461 -11.22 -9.58 -27.76
CA GLU A 461 -11.28 -8.55 -28.81
C GLU A 461 -11.10 -7.15 -28.22
N LEU A 462 -11.74 -6.86 -27.07
CA LEU A 462 -11.64 -5.61 -26.36
C LEU A 462 -10.18 -5.30 -25.97
N ARG A 463 -9.48 -6.30 -25.41
CA ARG A 463 -8.07 -6.17 -25.06
C ARG A 463 -7.20 -5.94 -26.29
N VAL A 464 -7.36 -6.73 -27.35
CA VAL A 464 -6.60 -6.56 -28.61
C VAL A 464 -6.81 -5.18 -29.20
N GLN A 465 -8.07 -4.67 -29.16
CA GLN A 465 -8.40 -3.33 -29.62
C GLN A 465 -7.68 -2.25 -28.81
N PHE A 466 -7.68 -2.35 -27.50
CA PHE A 466 -6.95 -1.46 -26.59
C PHE A 466 -5.42 -1.50 -26.84
N GLU A 467 -4.82 -2.70 -26.84
CA GLU A 467 -3.38 -2.87 -27.01
C GLU A 467 -2.87 -2.36 -28.36
N LYS A 468 -3.68 -2.49 -29.40
CA LYS A 468 -3.34 -1.95 -30.75
C LYS A 468 -3.18 -0.44 -30.72
N GLN A 469 -3.88 0.27 -29.87
CA GLN A 469 -3.74 1.72 -29.76
C GLN A 469 -2.52 2.11 -28.91
N VAL A 470 -2.29 1.41 -27.81
CA VAL A 470 -1.15 1.71 -26.92
C VAL A 470 0.18 1.25 -27.53
N HIS A 471 0.20 0.10 -28.23
CA HIS A 471 1.40 -0.54 -28.79
C HIS A 471 1.24 -0.87 -30.28
N PRO A 472 1.16 0.12 -31.18
CA PRO A 472 0.91 -0.13 -32.59
C PRO A 472 2.02 -0.96 -33.28
N GLU A 473 3.23 -0.94 -32.77
CA GLU A 473 4.37 -1.71 -33.29
C GLU A 473 4.26 -3.22 -33.04
N THR A 474 3.71 -3.66 -31.91
CA THR A 474 3.55 -5.08 -31.59
C THR A 474 2.42 -5.73 -32.40
N ALA A 475 1.40 -4.95 -32.78
CA ALA A 475 0.29 -5.41 -33.61
C ALA A 475 0.74 -5.78 -35.04
N ASN A 476 1.77 -5.12 -35.56
CA ASN A 476 2.34 -5.44 -36.87
C ASN A 476 3.21 -6.71 -36.89
N SER A 477 3.91 -7.02 -35.78
CA SER A 477 4.72 -8.22 -35.66
C SER A 477 3.90 -9.51 -35.49
N SER A 478 2.74 -9.45 -34.83
CA SER A 478 1.83 -10.60 -34.68
C SER A 478 1.12 -10.98 -35.99
N ASN A 479 0.90 -10.02 -36.88
CA ASN A 479 0.35 -10.29 -38.22
C ASN A 479 1.38 -10.93 -39.16
N THR A 480 2.68 -10.60 -39.04
CA THR A 480 3.74 -11.23 -39.80
C THR A 480 4.02 -12.68 -39.37
N ALA A 481 3.89 -12.98 -38.08
CA ALA A 481 4.02 -14.34 -37.55
C ALA A 481 2.83 -15.25 -37.97
N LYS A 482 1.62 -14.72 -38.04
CA LYS A 482 0.45 -15.47 -38.54
C LYS A 482 0.51 -15.74 -40.04
N THR A 483 1.11 -14.86 -40.84
CA THR A 483 1.25 -15.03 -42.28
C THR A 483 2.37 -16.04 -42.62
N SER A 484 3.37 -16.22 -41.76
CA SER A 484 4.42 -17.22 -41.95
C SER A 484 4.02 -18.64 -41.51
N LEU A 485 3.06 -18.81 -40.65
CA LEU A 485 2.55 -20.11 -40.21
C LEU A 485 1.49 -20.70 -41.17
N THR A 486 0.84 -19.86 -42.00
CA THR A 486 -0.11 -20.35 -43.01
C THR A 486 0.50 -20.77 -44.32
N THR A 487 1.78 -20.50 -44.57
CA THR A 487 2.51 -20.92 -45.79
C THR A 487 3.36 -22.18 -45.59
N GLY A 488 3.51 -22.69 -44.34
CA GLY A 488 4.33 -23.88 -44.03
C GLY A 488 3.57 -25.21 -43.94
N GLU A 489 2.22 -25.22 -44.03
CA GLU A 489 1.41 -26.40 -43.71
C GLU A 489 0.72 -27.03 -44.96
N LYS A 490 1.29 -26.84 -46.16
CA LYS A 490 0.83 -27.50 -47.42
C LYS A 490 1.88 -28.33 -48.14
N ALA A 491 2.91 -28.79 -47.48
CA ALA A 491 3.91 -29.65 -48.13
C ALA A 491 4.41 -30.74 -47.18
N SER A 492 3.56 -31.67 -46.72
CA SER A 492 3.97 -33.02 -46.29
C SER A 492 2.80 -33.84 -45.76
N VAL A 493 1.86 -34.18 -46.65
CA VAL A 493 0.99 -35.37 -46.46
C VAL A 493 0.85 -36.04 -47.81
N GLN A 494 1.89 -36.78 -48.21
CA GLN A 494 1.82 -37.89 -49.15
C GLN A 494 3.14 -38.66 -49.12
N ALA A 495 3.19 -39.67 -48.29
CA ALA A 495 3.96 -40.92 -48.42
C ALA A 495 4.06 -41.61 -47.06
N ASP A 496 3.27 -42.59 -46.84
CA ASP A 496 3.64 -43.94 -46.40
C ASP A 496 2.41 -44.64 -45.80
N ALA A 497 1.71 -45.25 -46.74
CA ALA A 497 0.83 -46.36 -46.41
C ALA A 497 1.34 -47.55 -47.26
N GLN A 498 2.24 -48.37 -46.67
CA GLN A 498 2.40 -49.79 -47.03
C GLN A 498 3.49 -50.44 -46.15
N GLN A 499 3.14 -51.65 -45.69
CA GLN A 499 3.95 -52.70 -45.04
C GLN A 499 3.98 -52.61 -43.50
N THR A 500 3.59 -53.61 -42.74
CA THR A 500 3.37 -55.05 -42.94
C THR A 500 2.83 -55.67 -41.66
N LYS A 501 1.94 -56.65 -41.82
CA LYS A 501 1.65 -57.85 -41.02
C LYS A 501 1.48 -57.71 -39.50
#